data_89235c11e193cab9aaa328910f47683d
#
_entry.id   89235c11e193cab9aaa328910f47683d
#
_cell.length_a   1.000
_cell.length_b   1.000
_cell.length_c   1.000
_cell.angle_alpha   90.00
_cell.angle_beta   90.00
_cell.angle_gamma   90.00
#
_symmetry.space_group_name_H-M   'P 1'
#
loop_
_entity.id
_entity.type
_entity.pdbx_description
1 polymer ?
#
loop_
_entity_poly.entity_id
_entity_poly.type
_entity_poly.pdbx_seq_one_letter_code
_entity_poly.pdbx_strand_id
1 'polypeptide(L)'
;MSTSVLHISKMPLVGLRRDRLLPAAALAAAVFALLVLWRLPAWQALIGALAAGTILPLRFRWGERAGRWCARAAFLCGPLLAFCLVERMNYNDLLTDFTPLQVGLNLAWYYLIAGAVHLLAGRTVLAAGLSTALLVLIGVANRYVIRFRGRTIFPGDLVTLRTAANVAGNYDYTPDQTQAVCLLLLLLFCLLLWKLPRQKGRARLRLRALLPAAGAAGVFLAVFFGTEFLSAAGIEPSMWTTRGNGFFLNFMVCLRYSRVEPPVGYSQEALETIVGEVDQEGAALLPAGEEARPVNLIVIMNESFSDLPDAMDLETNRDPLPFFHSLTEDTIR
;
A
#
# COMPACT_ATOMS: atom_id res chain seq x y z
N MET A 1 28.80 1.04 -58.20
CA MET A 1 27.95 0.03 -57.60
C MET A 1 28.33 -0.08 -56.13
N SER A 2 27.61 0.58 -55.25
CA SER A 2 27.86 0.57 -53.80
C SER A 2 26.94 -0.47 -53.17
N THR A 3 27.51 -1.55 -52.69
CA THR A 3 26.80 -2.61 -51.95
C THR A 3 26.55 -2.09 -50.53
N SER A 4 25.33 -1.63 -50.27
CA SER A 4 24.83 -1.38 -48.94
C SER A 4 24.64 -2.71 -48.21
N VAL A 5 25.60 -3.08 -47.36
CA VAL A 5 25.47 -4.20 -46.43
C VAL A 5 24.41 -3.85 -45.40
N LEU A 6 23.25 -4.47 -45.50
CA LEU A 6 22.22 -4.45 -44.49
C LEU A 6 22.82 -4.98 -43.20
N HIS A 7 23.04 -4.09 -42.21
CA HIS A 7 23.35 -4.48 -40.84
C HIS A 7 22.12 -5.11 -40.21
N ILE A 8 21.97 -6.42 -40.39
CA ILE A 8 21.03 -7.24 -39.62
C ILE A 8 21.42 -7.05 -38.15
N SER A 9 20.60 -6.34 -37.42
CA SER A 9 20.68 -6.19 -35.96
C SER A 9 20.79 -7.58 -35.34
N LYS A 10 21.98 -7.98 -34.86
CA LYS A 10 22.23 -9.26 -34.22
C LYS A 10 21.31 -9.37 -33.00
N MET A 11 20.37 -10.33 -33.06
CA MET A 11 19.57 -10.74 -31.91
C MET A 11 20.48 -11.06 -30.71
N PRO A 12 20.01 -10.85 -29.45
CA PRO A 12 20.78 -11.21 -28.27
C PRO A 12 21.12 -12.70 -28.33
N LEU A 13 22.40 -13.01 -28.44
CA LEU A 13 22.87 -14.39 -28.35
C LEU A 13 22.74 -14.82 -26.90
N VAL A 14 21.89 -15.81 -26.68
CA VAL A 14 21.72 -16.45 -25.36
C VAL A 14 22.85 -17.48 -25.21
N GLY A 15 23.63 -17.34 -24.17
CA GLY A 15 24.67 -18.29 -23.79
C GLY A 15 24.43 -18.84 -22.39
N LEU A 16 25.04 -19.99 -22.08
CA LEU A 16 24.97 -20.62 -20.78
C LEU A 16 26.31 -20.42 -20.05
N ARG A 17 26.26 -19.94 -18.82
CA ARG A 17 27.41 -19.82 -17.92
C ARG A 17 27.53 -21.09 -17.07
N ARG A 18 28.45 -21.99 -17.40
CA ARG A 18 28.65 -23.25 -16.68
C ARG A 18 29.10 -23.04 -15.23
N ASP A 19 29.87 -21.97 -14.96
CA ASP A 19 30.30 -21.56 -13.60
C ASP A 19 29.12 -21.16 -12.69
N ARG A 20 27.94 -20.92 -13.25
CA ARG A 20 26.72 -20.56 -12.53
C ARG A 20 25.73 -21.71 -12.33
N LEU A 21 26.01 -22.90 -12.81
CA LEU A 21 25.09 -24.04 -12.68
C LEU A 21 24.92 -24.49 -11.23
N LEU A 22 26.00 -24.56 -10.45
CA LEU A 22 25.92 -24.91 -9.03
C LEU A 22 25.17 -23.84 -8.21
N PRO A 23 25.49 -22.55 -8.31
CA PRO A 23 24.68 -21.49 -7.69
C PRO A 23 23.22 -21.49 -8.14
N ALA A 24 22.92 -21.84 -9.39
CA ALA A 24 21.56 -21.94 -9.92
C ALA A 24 20.78 -23.09 -9.27
N ALA A 25 21.40 -24.25 -9.12
CA ALA A 25 20.82 -25.39 -8.43
C ALA A 25 20.57 -25.07 -6.93
N ALA A 26 21.53 -24.43 -6.28
CA ALA A 26 21.39 -23.98 -4.89
C ALA A 26 20.24 -22.96 -4.73
N LEU A 27 20.14 -21.98 -5.65
CA LEU A 27 19.02 -21.03 -5.65
C LEU A 27 17.68 -21.73 -5.87
N ALA A 28 17.59 -22.64 -6.83
CA ALA A 28 16.37 -23.41 -7.08
C ALA A 28 15.96 -24.23 -5.86
N ALA A 29 16.89 -24.91 -5.21
CA ALA A 29 16.64 -25.69 -4.00
C ALA A 29 16.16 -24.78 -2.85
N ALA A 30 16.82 -23.64 -2.64
CA ALA A 30 16.42 -22.68 -1.60
C ALA A 30 15.02 -22.08 -1.86
N VAL A 31 14.74 -21.70 -3.10
CA VAL A 31 13.41 -21.19 -3.50
C VAL A 31 12.35 -22.26 -3.32
N PHE A 32 12.61 -23.50 -3.74
CA PHE A 32 11.69 -24.60 -3.55
C PHE A 32 11.38 -24.84 -2.07
N ALA A 33 12.41 -24.99 -1.25
CA ALA A 33 12.27 -25.22 0.19
C ALA A 33 11.47 -24.08 0.86
N LEU A 34 11.76 -22.82 0.51
CA LEU A 34 11.10 -21.66 1.08
C LEU A 34 9.61 -21.61 0.67
N LEU A 35 9.29 -21.88 -0.59
CA LEU A 35 7.91 -21.87 -1.06
C LEU A 35 7.08 -23.02 -0.46
N VAL A 36 7.68 -24.19 -0.26
CA VAL A 36 7.03 -25.31 0.45
C VAL A 36 6.81 -24.96 1.93
N LEU A 37 7.80 -24.33 2.58
CA LEU A 37 7.67 -23.84 3.95
C LEU A 37 6.52 -22.82 4.07
N TRP A 38 6.30 -21.98 3.06
CA TRP A 38 5.18 -21.04 2.97
C TRP A 38 3.89 -21.69 2.43
N ARG A 39 3.81 -23.02 2.48
CA ARG A 39 2.62 -23.82 2.17
C ARG A 39 2.13 -23.69 0.72
N LEU A 40 2.99 -23.35 -0.24
CA LEU A 40 2.64 -23.48 -1.65
C LEU A 40 2.54 -24.96 -2.03
N PRO A 41 1.61 -25.33 -2.94
CA PRO A 41 1.57 -26.67 -3.54
C PRO A 41 2.92 -27.00 -4.17
N ALA A 42 3.42 -28.23 -3.95
CA ALA A 42 4.77 -28.63 -4.36
C ALA A 42 5.03 -28.43 -5.87
N TRP A 43 4.01 -28.62 -6.72
CA TRP A 43 4.14 -28.38 -8.15
C TRP A 43 4.33 -26.91 -8.51
N GLN A 44 3.66 -25.98 -7.81
CA GLN A 44 3.87 -24.53 -8.00
C GLN A 44 5.24 -24.10 -7.48
N ALA A 45 5.64 -24.62 -6.32
CA ALA A 45 6.97 -24.39 -5.76
C ALA A 45 8.06 -24.89 -6.71
N LEU A 46 7.87 -26.06 -7.34
CA LEU A 46 8.81 -26.61 -8.32
C LEU A 46 8.93 -25.70 -9.56
N ILE A 47 7.81 -25.26 -10.13
CA ILE A 47 7.81 -24.34 -11.28
C ILE A 47 8.56 -23.04 -10.93
N GLY A 48 8.26 -22.44 -9.79
CA GLY A 48 8.92 -21.22 -9.34
C GLY A 48 10.43 -21.41 -9.14
N ALA A 49 10.82 -22.50 -8.52
CA ALA A 49 12.21 -22.87 -8.30
C ALA A 49 12.97 -23.09 -9.62
N LEU A 50 12.38 -23.83 -10.55
CA LEU A 50 12.95 -24.05 -11.88
C LEU A 50 13.08 -22.72 -12.65
N ALA A 51 12.07 -21.84 -12.60
CA ALA A 51 12.14 -20.54 -13.23
C ALA A 51 13.31 -19.70 -12.66
N ALA A 52 13.47 -19.63 -11.35
CA ALA A 52 14.56 -18.90 -10.70
C ALA A 52 15.93 -19.51 -11.03
N GLY A 53 16.04 -20.85 -10.98
CA GLY A 53 17.26 -21.59 -11.28
C GLY A 53 17.67 -21.46 -12.74
N THR A 54 16.74 -21.47 -13.68
CA THR A 54 17.04 -21.34 -15.12
C THR A 54 17.48 -19.94 -15.53
N ILE A 55 16.95 -18.89 -14.90
CA ILE A 55 17.34 -17.49 -15.19
C ILE A 55 18.80 -17.26 -14.78
N LEU A 56 19.27 -17.81 -13.68
CA LEU A 56 20.58 -17.49 -13.08
C LEU A 56 21.79 -17.82 -14.00
N PRO A 57 21.89 -18.97 -14.68
CA PRO A 57 23.02 -19.29 -15.55
C PRO A 57 22.92 -18.68 -16.96
N LEU A 58 21.76 -18.12 -17.35
CA LEU A 58 21.61 -17.48 -18.65
C LEU A 58 22.50 -16.24 -18.76
N ARG A 59 23.13 -16.06 -19.92
CA ARG A 59 23.88 -14.88 -20.31
C ARG A 59 23.32 -14.32 -21.60
N PHE A 60 22.91 -13.06 -21.57
CA PHE A 60 22.44 -12.36 -22.75
C PHE A 60 23.52 -11.37 -23.23
N ARG A 61 23.81 -11.39 -24.53
CA ARG A 61 24.65 -10.39 -25.18
C ARG A 61 23.74 -9.32 -25.78
N TRP A 62 23.63 -8.21 -25.07
CA TRP A 62 22.77 -7.11 -25.49
C TRP A 62 23.53 -6.17 -26.45
N GLY A 63 22.92 -5.84 -27.61
CA GLY A 63 23.33 -4.67 -28.36
C GLY A 63 22.94 -3.39 -27.59
N GLU A 64 23.69 -2.30 -27.76
CA GLU A 64 23.47 -1.06 -27.00
C GLU A 64 22.03 -0.53 -27.13
N ARG A 65 21.44 -0.54 -28.34
CA ARG A 65 20.05 -0.07 -28.56
C ARG A 65 19.05 -0.97 -27.87
N ALA A 66 19.14 -2.28 -28.10
CA ALA A 66 18.24 -3.27 -27.48
C ALA A 66 18.32 -3.22 -25.95
N GLY A 67 19.52 -3.17 -25.38
CA GLY A 67 19.70 -3.07 -23.93
C GLY A 67 19.09 -1.79 -23.34
N ARG A 68 19.17 -0.64 -24.03
CA ARG A 68 18.51 0.60 -23.58
C ARG A 68 17.00 0.51 -23.63
N TRP A 69 16.44 -0.08 -24.68
CA TRP A 69 14.99 -0.27 -24.79
C TRP A 69 14.47 -1.24 -23.75
N CYS A 70 15.13 -2.38 -23.54
CA CYS A 70 14.75 -3.34 -22.51
C CYS A 70 14.82 -2.75 -21.10
N ALA A 71 15.83 -1.92 -20.81
CA ALA A 71 15.93 -1.23 -19.53
C ALA A 71 14.79 -0.21 -19.31
N ARG A 72 14.40 0.53 -20.37
CA ARG A 72 13.24 1.45 -20.30
C ARG A 72 11.94 0.69 -20.14
N ALA A 73 11.73 -0.37 -20.91
CA ALA A 73 10.57 -1.24 -20.80
C ALA A 73 10.46 -1.83 -19.40
N ALA A 74 11.55 -2.34 -18.84
CA ALA A 74 11.59 -2.86 -17.48
C ALA A 74 11.24 -1.79 -16.43
N PHE A 75 11.70 -0.54 -16.62
CA PHE A 75 11.35 0.57 -15.74
C PHE A 75 9.87 0.94 -15.83
N LEU A 76 9.28 0.89 -17.02
CA LEU A 76 7.85 1.13 -17.19
C LEU A 76 7.00 -0.04 -16.69
N CYS A 77 7.45 -1.28 -16.85
CA CYS A 77 6.72 -2.45 -16.35
C CYS A 77 6.82 -2.62 -14.84
N GLY A 78 7.87 -2.10 -14.18
CA GLY A 78 8.07 -2.25 -12.74
C GLY A 78 6.92 -1.73 -11.89
N PRO A 79 6.48 -0.46 -12.04
CA PRO A 79 5.33 0.08 -11.31
C PRO A 79 4.01 -0.64 -11.61
N LEU A 80 3.79 -1.06 -12.87
CA LEU A 80 2.63 -1.88 -13.24
C LEU A 80 2.63 -3.23 -12.52
N LEU A 81 3.78 -3.91 -12.52
CA LEU A 81 3.93 -5.16 -11.78
C LEU A 81 3.69 -4.94 -10.29
N ALA A 82 4.30 -3.89 -9.70
CA ALA A 82 4.11 -3.57 -8.30
C ALA A 82 2.63 -3.33 -7.97
N PHE A 83 1.91 -2.54 -8.78
CA PHE A 83 0.47 -2.33 -8.63
C PHE A 83 -0.30 -3.66 -8.63
N CYS A 84 -0.08 -4.50 -9.63
CA CYS A 84 -0.75 -5.80 -9.71
C CYS A 84 -0.48 -6.68 -8.48
N LEU A 85 0.78 -6.74 -8.02
CA LEU A 85 1.16 -7.57 -6.88
C LEU A 85 0.60 -7.02 -5.56
N VAL A 86 0.64 -5.71 -5.37
CA VAL A 86 0.11 -5.06 -4.16
C VAL A 86 -1.40 -5.22 -4.06
N GLU A 87 -2.13 -4.94 -5.14
CA GLU A 87 -3.59 -5.07 -5.11
C GLU A 87 -4.04 -6.53 -4.94
N ARG A 88 -3.31 -7.47 -5.56
CA ARG A 88 -3.57 -8.90 -5.31
C ARG A 88 -3.34 -9.30 -3.85
N MET A 89 -2.33 -8.75 -3.19
CA MET A 89 -2.11 -8.96 -1.75
C MET A 89 -3.19 -8.31 -0.89
N ASN A 90 -3.84 -7.26 -1.36
CA ASN A 90 -4.90 -6.56 -0.64
C ASN A 90 -6.31 -7.14 -0.88
N TYR A 91 -6.42 -8.33 -1.49
CA TYR A 91 -7.67 -8.99 -1.86
C TYR A 91 -8.50 -8.25 -2.91
N ASN A 92 -7.89 -7.32 -3.65
CA ASN A 92 -8.55 -6.62 -4.74
C ASN A 92 -8.46 -7.42 -6.04
N ASP A 93 -9.54 -7.40 -6.81
CA ASP A 93 -9.56 -7.90 -8.18
C ASP A 93 -9.32 -6.74 -9.14
N LEU A 94 -8.25 -6.88 -9.95
CA LEU A 94 -7.83 -5.82 -10.87
C LEU A 94 -8.83 -5.54 -12.01
N LEU A 95 -9.72 -6.47 -12.30
CA LEU A 95 -10.66 -6.36 -13.41
C LEU A 95 -12.03 -5.84 -12.97
N THR A 96 -12.42 -6.10 -11.73
CA THR A 96 -13.78 -5.83 -11.24
C THR A 96 -13.86 -4.76 -10.17
N ASP A 97 -12.80 -4.57 -9.37
CA ASP A 97 -12.85 -3.66 -8.23
C ASP A 97 -12.45 -2.21 -8.55
N PHE A 98 -12.00 -1.93 -9.79
CA PHE A 98 -11.48 -0.61 -10.17
C PHE A 98 -12.11 -0.04 -11.42
N THR A 99 -12.44 1.23 -11.39
CA THR A 99 -12.71 2.02 -12.59
C THR A 99 -11.39 2.38 -13.30
N PRO A 100 -11.40 2.69 -14.60
CA PRO A 100 -10.20 3.14 -15.31
C PRO A 100 -9.53 4.36 -14.68
N LEU A 101 -10.32 5.27 -14.10
CA LEU A 101 -9.81 6.45 -13.40
C LEU A 101 -9.02 6.05 -12.14
N GLN A 102 -9.56 5.15 -11.33
CA GLN A 102 -8.88 4.67 -10.11
C GLN A 102 -7.59 3.92 -10.44
N VAL A 103 -7.59 3.09 -11.49
CA VAL A 103 -6.34 2.48 -12.01
C VAL A 103 -5.34 3.55 -12.41
N GLY A 104 -5.76 4.56 -13.18
CA GLY A 104 -4.91 5.66 -13.63
C GLY A 104 -4.30 6.44 -12.47
N LEU A 105 -5.09 6.78 -11.45
CA LEU A 105 -4.63 7.50 -10.26
C LEU A 105 -3.66 6.65 -9.41
N ASN A 106 -3.95 5.35 -9.21
CA ASN A 106 -3.01 4.46 -8.56
C ASN A 106 -1.68 4.43 -9.31
N LEU A 107 -1.71 4.15 -10.61
CA LEU A 107 -0.51 4.11 -11.43
C LEU A 107 0.26 5.44 -11.41
N ALA A 108 -0.42 6.58 -11.37
CA ALA A 108 0.24 7.88 -11.23
C ALA A 108 1.10 7.94 -9.96
N TRP A 109 0.58 7.48 -8.81
CA TRP A 109 1.35 7.38 -7.56
C TRP A 109 2.52 6.40 -7.67
N TYR A 110 2.30 5.21 -8.25
CA TYR A 110 3.37 4.22 -8.44
C TYR A 110 4.48 4.77 -9.33
N TYR A 111 4.14 5.44 -10.43
CA TYR A 111 5.14 6.06 -11.32
C TYR A 111 5.82 7.28 -10.70
N LEU A 112 5.13 8.03 -9.88
CA LEU A 112 5.71 9.16 -9.14
C LEU A 112 6.80 8.69 -8.18
N ILE A 113 6.52 7.63 -7.41
CA ILE A 113 7.50 7.00 -6.51
C ILE A 113 8.66 6.41 -7.32
N ALA A 114 8.37 5.67 -8.40
CA ALA A 114 9.42 5.11 -9.25
C ALA A 114 10.28 6.20 -9.91
N GLY A 115 9.69 7.31 -10.31
CA GLY A 115 10.38 8.49 -10.82
C GLY A 115 11.31 9.10 -9.78
N ALA A 116 10.86 9.27 -8.55
CA ALA A 116 11.68 9.76 -7.44
C ALA A 116 12.88 8.82 -7.17
N VAL A 117 12.63 7.52 -7.10
CA VAL A 117 13.70 6.51 -6.96
C VAL A 117 14.67 6.56 -8.15
N HIS A 118 14.17 6.79 -9.37
CA HIS A 118 15.04 6.90 -10.55
C HIS A 118 15.95 8.13 -10.50
N LEU A 119 15.43 9.25 -10.04
CA LEU A 119 16.22 10.48 -9.84
C LEU A 119 17.34 10.25 -8.83
N LEU A 120 17.05 9.58 -7.72
CA LEU A 120 18.03 9.27 -6.67
C LEU A 120 19.06 8.22 -7.14
N ALA A 121 18.60 7.09 -7.68
CA ALA A 121 19.48 5.98 -8.08
C ALA A 121 20.31 6.29 -9.33
N GLY A 122 19.80 7.11 -10.22
CA GLY A 122 20.46 7.55 -11.44
C GLY A 122 20.75 6.47 -12.49
N ARG A 123 20.24 5.27 -12.30
CA ARG A 123 20.42 4.09 -13.18
C ARG A 123 19.07 3.45 -13.38
N THR A 124 18.59 3.37 -14.62
CA THR A 124 17.23 2.92 -14.96
C THR A 124 16.92 1.52 -14.45
N VAL A 125 17.83 0.56 -14.65
CA VAL A 125 17.63 -0.83 -14.20
C VAL A 125 17.61 -0.94 -12.68
N LEU A 126 18.50 -0.21 -11.99
CA LEU A 126 18.54 -0.18 -10.53
C LEU A 126 17.26 0.46 -9.97
N ALA A 127 16.84 1.56 -10.56
CA ALA A 127 15.61 2.24 -10.16
C ALA A 127 14.37 1.35 -10.35
N ALA A 128 14.28 0.63 -11.48
CA ALA A 128 13.21 -0.33 -11.70
C ALA A 128 13.14 -1.40 -10.59
N GLY A 129 14.29 -1.98 -10.23
CA GLY A 129 14.35 -2.99 -9.16
C GLY A 129 14.01 -2.42 -7.79
N LEU A 130 14.64 -1.29 -7.42
CA LEU A 130 14.45 -0.69 -6.10
C LEU A 130 13.03 -0.17 -5.91
N SER A 131 12.46 0.52 -6.91
CA SER A 131 11.08 1.04 -6.79
C SER A 131 10.06 -0.09 -6.72
N THR A 132 10.18 -1.10 -7.59
CA THR A 132 9.27 -2.24 -7.56
C THR A 132 9.37 -3.00 -6.23
N ALA A 133 10.60 -3.26 -5.75
CA ALA A 133 10.82 -3.93 -4.47
C ALA A 133 10.24 -3.11 -3.30
N LEU A 134 10.51 -1.81 -3.25
CA LEU A 134 9.98 -0.93 -2.21
C LEU A 134 8.45 -0.98 -2.17
N LEU A 135 7.80 -0.78 -3.32
CA LEU A 135 6.34 -0.76 -3.43
C LEU A 135 5.72 -2.11 -3.01
N VAL A 136 6.30 -3.23 -3.48
CA VAL A 136 5.82 -4.57 -3.11
C VAL A 136 6.04 -4.86 -1.62
N LEU A 137 7.18 -4.46 -1.04
CA LEU A 137 7.42 -4.62 0.40
C LEU A 137 6.44 -3.82 1.27
N ILE A 138 6.08 -2.61 0.84
CA ILE A 138 5.00 -1.84 1.50
C ILE A 138 3.67 -2.60 1.39
N GLY A 139 3.36 -3.19 0.23
CA GLY A 139 2.18 -4.04 0.06
C GLY A 139 2.18 -5.28 0.96
N VAL A 140 3.35 -5.92 1.15
CA VAL A 140 3.53 -7.03 2.10
C VAL A 140 3.24 -6.56 3.53
N ALA A 141 3.77 -5.41 3.93
CA ALA A 141 3.50 -4.84 5.24
C ALA A 141 2.00 -4.57 5.43
N ASN A 142 1.34 -3.97 4.42
CA ASN A 142 -0.10 -3.74 4.46
C ASN A 142 -0.90 -5.04 4.59
N ARG A 143 -0.50 -6.10 3.88
CA ARG A 143 -1.13 -7.42 4.01
C ARG A 143 -1.10 -7.94 5.43
N TYR A 144 0.02 -7.80 6.16
CA TYR A 144 0.09 -8.19 7.56
C TYR A 144 -0.80 -7.31 8.45
N VAL A 145 -0.85 -5.99 8.19
CA VAL A 145 -1.75 -5.10 8.94
C VAL A 145 -3.21 -5.51 8.73
N ILE A 146 -3.62 -5.80 7.50
CA ILE A 146 -4.98 -6.31 7.21
C ILE A 146 -5.23 -7.64 7.96
N ARG A 147 -4.24 -8.56 7.95
CA ARG A 147 -4.37 -9.87 8.62
C ARG A 147 -4.52 -9.74 10.14
N PHE A 148 -3.83 -8.78 10.77
CA PHE A 148 -3.80 -8.65 12.22
C PHE A 148 -4.82 -7.66 12.78
N ARG A 149 -5.21 -6.66 11.99
CA ARG A 149 -6.08 -5.55 12.44
C ARG A 149 -7.40 -5.44 11.68
N GLY A 150 -7.59 -6.24 10.63
CA GLY A 150 -8.79 -6.21 9.79
C GLY A 150 -8.92 -4.97 8.90
N ARG A 151 -7.96 -4.07 8.91
CA ARG A 151 -7.97 -2.83 8.13
C ARG A 151 -6.62 -2.54 7.47
N THR A 152 -6.60 -1.69 6.48
CA THR A 152 -5.39 -1.24 5.78
C THR A 152 -4.54 -0.28 6.63
N ILE A 153 -3.29 -0.04 6.21
CA ILE A 153 -2.43 0.99 6.82
C ILE A 153 -2.98 2.37 6.49
N PHE A 154 -3.09 3.23 7.50
CA PHE A 154 -3.47 4.62 7.38
C PHE A 154 -2.30 5.58 7.61
N PRO A 155 -2.39 6.84 7.17
CA PRO A 155 -1.39 7.86 7.47
C PRO A 155 -1.11 8.01 8.96
N GLY A 156 -2.12 7.92 9.82
CA GLY A 156 -1.98 7.97 11.28
C GLY A 156 -1.18 6.81 11.87
N ASP A 157 -1.16 5.64 11.22
CA ASP A 157 -0.36 4.50 11.68
C ASP A 157 1.15 4.78 11.62
N LEU A 158 1.59 5.71 10.76
CA LEU A 158 2.99 6.12 10.68
C LEU A 158 3.48 6.79 11.98
N VAL A 159 2.59 7.49 12.69
CA VAL A 159 2.90 8.12 13.98
C VAL A 159 3.07 7.06 15.08
N THR A 160 2.38 5.94 14.97
CA THR A 160 2.38 4.85 15.96
C THR A 160 3.33 3.71 15.64
N LEU A 161 4.21 3.85 14.64
CA LEU A 161 5.17 2.81 14.23
C LEU A 161 6.01 2.26 15.38
N ARG A 162 6.42 3.13 16.33
CA ARG A 162 7.20 2.71 17.50
C ARG A 162 6.38 1.77 18.39
N THR A 163 5.12 2.07 18.61
CA THR A 163 4.20 1.21 19.38
C THR A 163 3.98 -0.12 18.67
N ALA A 164 3.76 -0.08 17.35
CA ALA A 164 3.62 -1.30 16.55
C ALA A 164 4.88 -2.18 16.62
N ALA A 165 6.07 -1.60 16.59
CA ALA A 165 7.32 -2.34 16.73
C ALA A 165 7.46 -3.05 18.08
N ASN A 166 6.98 -2.45 19.17
CA ASN A 166 7.04 -3.05 20.51
C ASN A 166 6.20 -4.32 20.65
N VAL A 167 5.11 -4.44 19.89
CA VAL A 167 4.20 -5.60 19.93
C VAL A 167 4.43 -6.58 18.77
N ALA A 168 5.33 -6.24 17.85
CA ALA A 168 5.56 -7.02 16.62
C ALA A 168 5.95 -8.48 16.90
N GLY A 169 6.68 -8.75 17.99
CA GLY A 169 7.10 -10.11 18.35
C GLY A 169 5.97 -11.08 18.68
N ASN A 170 4.74 -10.58 18.87
CA ASN A 170 3.59 -11.40 19.25
C ASN A 170 2.82 -11.97 18.04
N TYR A 171 3.25 -11.65 16.81
CA TYR A 171 2.52 -12.01 15.60
C TYR A 171 3.29 -13.01 14.73
N ASP A 172 2.53 -13.87 14.03
CA ASP A 172 3.08 -14.79 13.02
C ASP A 172 3.20 -14.09 11.66
N TYR A 173 4.44 -13.84 11.23
CA TYR A 173 4.77 -13.24 9.93
C TYR A 173 5.06 -14.28 8.84
N THR A 174 4.61 -15.52 9.00
CA THR A 174 4.73 -16.50 7.92
C THR A 174 3.90 -16.03 6.72
N PRO A 175 4.50 -15.84 5.53
CA PRO A 175 3.78 -15.43 4.34
C PRO A 175 2.70 -16.44 3.96
N ASP A 176 1.54 -15.95 3.57
CA ASP A 176 0.51 -16.80 2.97
C ASP A 176 0.85 -17.12 1.49
N GLN A 177 0.06 -18.01 0.88
CA GLN A 177 0.30 -18.44 -0.50
C GLN A 177 0.30 -17.27 -1.50
N THR A 178 -0.57 -16.29 -1.32
CA THR A 178 -0.62 -15.09 -2.18
C THR A 178 0.65 -14.26 -2.04
N GLN A 179 1.08 -14.01 -0.80
CA GLN A 179 2.34 -13.31 -0.55
C GLN A 179 3.54 -14.07 -1.11
N ALA A 180 3.56 -15.40 -0.94
CA ALA A 180 4.64 -16.25 -1.45
C ALA A 180 4.76 -16.15 -2.98
N VAL A 181 3.63 -16.20 -3.71
CA VAL A 181 3.62 -16.02 -5.17
C VAL A 181 4.05 -14.62 -5.57
N CYS A 182 3.57 -13.58 -4.89
CA CYS A 182 3.96 -12.19 -5.18
C CYS A 182 5.47 -11.96 -4.95
N LEU A 183 6.03 -12.50 -3.86
CA LEU A 183 7.46 -12.42 -3.57
C LEU A 183 8.31 -13.22 -4.58
N LEU A 184 7.80 -14.38 -5.04
CA LEU A 184 8.44 -15.14 -6.12
C LEU A 184 8.47 -14.32 -7.41
N LEU A 185 7.36 -13.70 -7.81
CA LEU A 185 7.30 -12.87 -9.01
C LEU A 185 8.23 -11.65 -8.92
N LEU A 186 8.32 -11.02 -7.76
CA LEU A 186 9.30 -9.96 -7.49
C LEU A 186 10.73 -10.48 -7.64
N LEU A 187 11.05 -11.65 -7.08
CA LEU A 187 12.38 -12.27 -7.21
C LEU A 187 12.71 -12.53 -8.68
N LEU A 188 11.79 -13.14 -9.44
CA LEU A 188 11.98 -13.40 -10.86
C LEU A 188 12.20 -12.10 -11.66
N PHE A 189 11.43 -11.06 -11.37
CA PHE A 189 11.62 -9.74 -11.97
C PHE A 189 13.00 -9.17 -11.66
N CYS A 190 13.47 -9.22 -10.42
CA CYS A 190 14.81 -8.78 -10.02
C CYS A 190 15.91 -9.61 -10.70
N LEU A 191 15.75 -10.93 -10.84
CA LEU A 191 16.67 -11.79 -11.56
C LEU A 191 16.75 -11.42 -13.06
N LEU A 192 15.62 -11.12 -13.69
CA LEU A 192 15.57 -10.64 -15.08
C LEU A 192 16.26 -9.28 -15.22
N LEU A 193 15.99 -8.33 -14.31
CA LEU A 193 16.68 -7.03 -14.28
C LEU A 193 18.20 -7.18 -14.16
N TRP A 194 18.67 -8.13 -13.37
CA TRP A 194 20.10 -8.40 -13.23
C TRP A 194 20.77 -8.86 -14.53
N LYS A 195 19.98 -9.39 -15.49
CA LYS A 195 20.47 -9.78 -16.83
C LYS A 195 20.57 -8.61 -17.80
N LEU A 196 19.98 -7.46 -17.46
CA LEU A 196 20.04 -6.28 -18.30
C LEU A 196 21.39 -5.56 -18.19
N PRO A 197 21.84 -4.89 -19.26
CA PRO A 197 23.12 -4.19 -19.24
C PRO A 197 23.09 -3.01 -18.25
N ARG A 198 24.14 -2.90 -17.47
CA ARG A 198 24.32 -1.77 -16.55
C ARG A 198 24.51 -0.50 -17.34
N GLN A 199 23.58 0.43 -17.23
CA GLN A 199 23.67 1.74 -17.91
C GLN A 199 24.42 2.72 -17.01
N LYS A 200 25.39 3.44 -17.60
CA LYS A 200 25.99 4.61 -16.95
C LYS A 200 25.02 5.78 -17.11
N GLY A 201 24.51 6.30 -16.00
CA GLY A 201 23.61 7.44 -16.04
C GLY A 201 24.36 8.71 -16.45
N ARG A 202 23.82 9.47 -17.40
CA ARG A 202 24.32 10.77 -17.82
C ARG A 202 23.63 11.87 -17.01
N ALA A 203 24.35 12.54 -16.11
CA ALA A 203 23.81 13.56 -15.22
C ALA A 203 23.07 14.70 -15.97
N ARG A 204 23.62 15.17 -17.10
CA ARG A 204 22.98 16.22 -17.92
C ARG A 204 21.62 15.82 -18.52
N LEU A 205 21.45 14.56 -18.93
CA LEU A 205 20.16 14.07 -19.44
C LEU A 205 19.11 13.96 -18.31
N ARG A 206 19.54 13.70 -17.09
CA ARG A 206 18.65 13.66 -15.92
C ARG A 206 18.09 15.05 -15.59
N LEU A 207 18.94 16.07 -15.61
CA LEU A 207 18.52 17.43 -15.32
C LEU A 207 17.50 17.95 -16.33
N ARG A 208 17.65 17.61 -17.63
CA ARG A 208 16.68 17.98 -18.67
C ARG A 208 15.33 17.27 -18.52
N ALA A 209 15.31 16.04 -18.01
CA ALA A 209 14.08 15.31 -17.75
C ALA A 209 13.44 15.67 -16.39
N LEU A 210 14.23 16.22 -15.46
CA LEU A 210 13.78 16.58 -14.12
C LEU A 210 12.71 17.68 -14.15
N LEU A 211 12.93 18.75 -14.90
CA LEU A 211 12.01 19.89 -14.95
C LEU A 211 10.61 19.49 -15.44
N PRO A 212 10.43 18.82 -16.61
CA PRO A 212 9.11 18.42 -17.05
C PRO A 212 8.49 17.35 -16.14
N ALA A 213 9.28 16.44 -15.57
CA ALA A 213 8.80 15.46 -14.62
C ALA A 213 8.34 16.10 -13.30
N ALA A 214 9.09 17.05 -12.77
CA ALA A 214 8.73 17.82 -11.58
C ALA A 214 7.48 18.70 -11.86
N GLY A 215 7.40 19.31 -13.04
CA GLY A 215 6.21 20.05 -13.45
C GLY A 215 4.95 19.18 -13.50
N ALA A 216 5.02 18.02 -14.15
CA ALA A 216 3.92 17.07 -14.21
C ALA A 216 3.52 16.54 -12.82
N ALA A 217 4.51 16.22 -11.99
CA ALA A 217 4.28 15.82 -10.60
C ALA A 217 3.63 16.95 -9.80
N GLY A 218 4.10 18.19 -9.95
CA GLY A 218 3.54 19.37 -9.29
C GLY A 218 2.08 19.62 -9.69
N VAL A 219 1.76 19.54 -10.97
CA VAL A 219 0.37 19.65 -11.46
C VAL A 219 -0.49 18.52 -10.88
N PHE A 220 -0.02 17.29 -10.94
CA PHE A 220 -0.75 16.15 -10.36
C PHE A 220 -1.03 16.34 -8.86
N LEU A 221 -0.01 16.73 -8.09
CA LEU A 221 -0.16 16.98 -6.65
C LEU A 221 -1.08 18.17 -6.37
N ALA A 222 -0.97 19.26 -7.14
CA ALA A 222 -1.84 20.43 -6.99
C ALA A 222 -3.31 20.07 -7.27
N VAL A 223 -3.59 19.29 -8.31
CA VAL A 223 -4.96 18.82 -8.60
C VAL A 223 -5.43 17.86 -7.51
N PHE A 224 -4.59 16.90 -7.13
CA PHE A 224 -4.96 15.86 -6.15
C PHE A 224 -5.24 16.44 -4.76
N PHE A 225 -4.42 17.38 -4.27
CA PHE A 225 -4.55 17.94 -2.91
C PHE A 225 -5.26 19.29 -2.86
N GLY A 226 -5.32 20.03 -3.96
CA GLY A 226 -5.79 21.43 -3.95
C GLY A 226 -7.14 21.67 -4.62
N THR A 227 -7.78 20.64 -5.20
CA THR A 227 -9.08 20.82 -5.89
C THR A 227 -10.12 19.80 -5.43
N GLU A 228 -11.40 20.06 -5.69
CA GLU A 228 -12.50 19.13 -5.39
C GLU A 228 -12.61 17.98 -6.40
N PHE A 229 -11.53 17.71 -7.14
CA PHE A 229 -11.52 16.67 -8.18
C PHE A 229 -11.87 15.28 -7.64
N LEU A 230 -11.37 14.89 -6.45
CA LEU A 230 -11.62 13.56 -5.89
C LEU A 230 -13.08 13.39 -5.47
N SER A 231 -13.67 14.37 -4.78
CA SER A 231 -15.07 14.32 -4.38
C SER A 231 -15.99 14.35 -5.59
N ALA A 232 -15.69 15.20 -6.59
CA ALA A 232 -16.43 15.25 -7.85
C ALA A 232 -16.34 13.93 -8.65
N ALA A 233 -15.27 13.17 -8.48
CA ALA A 233 -15.07 11.85 -9.08
C ALA A 233 -15.64 10.69 -8.22
N GLY A 234 -16.26 10.98 -7.07
CA GLY A 234 -16.77 9.96 -6.14
C GLY A 234 -15.67 9.12 -5.47
N ILE A 235 -14.49 9.70 -5.32
CA ILE A 235 -13.33 9.04 -4.67
C ILE A 235 -13.23 9.54 -3.24
N GLU A 236 -13.73 8.74 -2.30
CA GLU A 236 -13.79 9.06 -0.89
C GLU A 236 -12.80 8.18 -0.08
N PRO A 237 -12.35 8.66 1.10
CA PRO A 237 -11.50 7.86 1.98
C PRO A 237 -12.27 6.63 2.49
N SER A 238 -11.63 5.47 2.42
CA SER A 238 -12.18 4.24 3.00
C SER A 238 -11.30 3.74 4.13
N MET A 239 -11.90 3.56 5.31
CA MET A 239 -11.18 3.11 6.51
C MET A 239 -11.09 1.58 6.60
N TRP A 240 -12.02 0.86 6.02
CA TRP A 240 -12.17 -0.58 6.24
C TRP A 240 -11.76 -1.44 5.05
N THR A 241 -11.73 -0.86 3.86
CA THR A 241 -11.42 -1.60 2.64
C THR A 241 -10.63 -0.75 1.66
N THR A 242 -9.80 -1.41 0.85
CA THR A 242 -9.14 -0.79 -0.31
C THR A 242 -9.90 -1.04 -1.62
N ARG A 243 -11.02 -1.76 -1.56
CA ARG A 243 -11.85 -1.99 -2.76
C ARG A 243 -12.33 -0.66 -3.33
N GLY A 244 -12.25 -0.55 -4.64
CA GLY A 244 -12.55 0.66 -5.37
C GLY A 244 -11.37 1.62 -5.45
N ASN A 245 -10.72 1.98 -4.36
CA ASN A 245 -9.62 2.94 -4.41
C ASN A 245 -8.26 2.29 -4.70
N GLY A 246 -8.03 1.06 -4.25
CA GLY A 246 -6.69 0.46 -4.18
C GLY A 246 -5.87 0.99 -3.00
N PHE A 247 -4.75 0.35 -2.72
CA PHE A 247 -3.99 0.66 -1.50
C PHE A 247 -3.37 2.07 -1.51
N PHE A 248 -2.56 2.38 -2.52
CA PHE A 248 -1.84 3.66 -2.54
C PHE A 248 -2.77 4.85 -2.75
N LEU A 249 -3.75 4.72 -3.64
CA LEU A 249 -4.72 5.79 -3.84
C LEU A 249 -5.50 6.03 -2.55
N ASN A 250 -6.01 4.97 -1.90
CA ASN A 250 -6.75 5.11 -0.64
C ASN A 250 -5.90 5.74 0.45
N PHE A 251 -4.63 5.33 0.60
CA PHE A 251 -3.71 5.93 1.56
C PHE A 251 -3.53 7.44 1.31
N MET A 252 -3.37 7.85 0.07
CA MET A 252 -3.20 9.26 -0.29
C MET A 252 -4.51 10.07 -0.17
N VAL A 253 -5.65 9.45 -0.45
CA VAL A 253 -6.97 10.05 -0.19
C VAL A 253 -7.16 10.25 1.32
N CYS A 254 -6.89 9.22 2.13
CA CYS A 254 -6.94 9.36 3.59
C CYS A 254 -5.96 10.41 4.11
N LEU A 255 -4.77 10.56 3.51
CA LEU A 255 -3.81 11.61 3.87
C LEU A 255 -4.38 13.00 3.56
N ARG A 256 -5.01 13.20 2.41
CA ARG A 256 -5.66 14.46 2.05
C ARG A 256 -6.73 14.84 3.08
N TYR A 257 -7.60 13.90 3.44
CA TYR A 257 -8.71 14.13 4.36
C TYR A 257 -8.35 13.93 5.85
N SER A 258 -7.06 13.71 6.18
CA SER A 258 -6.61 13.59 7.57
C SER A 258 -6.59 14.92 8.33
N ARG A 259 -6.62 16.06 7.63
CA ARG A 259 -6.72 17.38 8.23
C ARG A 259 -8.18 17.67 8.57
N VAL A 260 -8.46 17.74 9.87
CA VAL A 260 -9.77 18.17 10.35
C VAL A 260 -9.84 19.68 10.17
N GLU A 261 -10.82 20.15 9.41
CA GLU A 261 -11.11 21.56 9.30
C GLU A 261 -12.01 21.97 10.47
N PRO A 262 -11.74 23.11 11.13
CA PRO A 262 -12.62 23.58 12.20
C PRO A 262 -14.02 23.83 11.63
N PRO A 263 -15.09 23.46 12.36
CA PRO A 263 -16.45 23.73 11.92
C PRO A 263 -16.71 25.23 11.76
N VAL A 264 -17.71 25.57 10.96
CA VAL A 264 -18.12 26.96 10.75
C VAL A 264 -18.53 27.55 12.10
N GLY A 265 -17.97 28.71 12.45
CA GLY A 265 -18.21 29.36 13.75
C GLY A 265 -17.31 28.89 14.88
N TYR A 266 -16.33 28.01 14.62
CA TYR A 266 -15.34 27.61 15.62
C TYR A 266 -14.46 28.79 16.00
N SER A 267 -14.57 29.23 17.27
CA SER A 267 -13.71 30.25 17.88
C SER A 267 -13.53 29.96 19.37
N GLN A 268 -12.50 30.49 19.95
CA GLN A 268 -12.29 30.35 21.38
C GLN A 268 -13.47 30.93 22.20
N GLU A 269 -14.04 32.03 21.74
CA GLU A 269 -15.17 32.70 22.36
C GLU A 269 -16.46 31.85 22.32
N ALA A 270 -16.68 31.14 21.18
CA ALA A 270 -17.79 30.19 21.06
C ALA A 270 -17.61 28.97 21.99
N LEU A 271 -16.37 28.48 22.16
CA LEU A 271 -16.08 27.41 23.09
C LEU A 271 -16.29 27.84 24.54
N GLU A 272 -15.82 29.04 24.94
CA GLU A 272 -16.03 29.59 26.29
C GLU A 272 -17.52 29.79 26.62
N THR A 273 -18.32 30.14 25.61
CA THR A 273 -19.78 30.23 25.75
C THR A 273 -20.39 28.86 26.02
N ILE A 274 -20.06 27.84 25.21
CA ILE A 274 -20.58 26.46 25.37
C ILE A 274 -20.14 25.90 26.73
N VAL A 275 -18.88 26.06 27.13
CA VAL A 275 -18.40 25.61 28.44
C VAL A 275 -19.13 26.28 29.55
N GLY A 276 -19.35 27.61 29.45
CA GLY A 276 -20.10 28.37 30.45
C GLY A 276 -21.57 27.92 30.58
N GLU A 277 -22.22 27.58 29.48
CA GLU A 277 -23.58 27.01 29.47
C GLU A 277 -23.62 25.64 30.15
N VAL A 278 -22.71 24.74 29.81
CA VAL A 278 -22.60 23.41 30.42
C VAL A 278 -22.29 23.48 31.91
N ASP A 279 -21.40 24.37 32.34
CA ASP A 279 -21.08 24.59 33.76
C ASP A 279 -22.29 25.12 34.57
N GLN A 280 -23.11 26.00 33.95
CA GLN A 280 -24.34 26.50 34.58
C GLN A 280 -25.40 25.39 34.71
N GLU A 281 -25.59 24.57 33.65
CA GLU A 281 -26.52 23.44 33.70
C GLU A 281 -26.03 22.38 34.71
N GLY A 282 -24.71 22.06 34.73
CA GLY A 282 -24.13 21.16 35.71
C GLY A 282 -24.25 21.64 37.15
N ALA A 283 -24.06 22.92 37.38
CA ALA A 283 -24.26 23.51 38.72
C ALA A 283 -25.73 23.50 39.18
N ALA A 284 -26.68 23.60 38.23
CA ALA A 284 -28.10 23.49 38.53
C ALA A 284 -28.57 22.07 38.91
N LEU A 285 -27.80 21.05 38.49
CA LEU A 285 -28.07 19.65 38.84
C LEU A 285 -27.51 19.23 40.20
N LEU A 286 -26.61 20.02 40.79
CA LEU A 286 -26.04 19.74 42.13
C LEU A 286 -26.98 20.25 43.22
N PRO A 287 -27.32 19.42 44.24
CA PRO A 287 -28.08 19.89 45.40
C PRO A 287 -27.36 21.05 46.10
N ALA A 288 -28.04 22.14 46.34
CA ALA A 288 -27.46 23.33 47.00
C ALA A 288 -26.95 22.96 48.39
N GLY A 289 -25.64 23.04 48.61
CA GLY A 289 -25.00 22.85 49.90
C GLY A 289 -24.31 21.49 50.16
N GLU A 290 -24.26 20.59 49.20
CA GLU A 290 -23.43 19.39 49.33
C GLU A 290 -22.04 19.63 48.72
N GLU A 291 -20.99 19.45 49.56
CA GLU A 291 -19.62 19.35 49.03
C GLU A 291 -19.50 18.08 48.17
N ALA A 292 -18.94 18.23 46.95
CA ALA A 292 -18.67 17.12 46.08
C ALA A 292 -17.76 16.10 46.76
N ARG A 293 -18.26 14.93 47.07
CA ARG A 293 -17.46 13.82 47.60
C ARG A 293 -16.69 13.18 46.46
N PRO A 294 -15.40 12.89 46.66
CA PRO A 294 -14.66 12.14 45.66
C PRO A 294 -15.30 10.75 45.45
N VAL A 295 -15.77 10.47 44.23
CA VAL A 295 -16.37 9.20 43.84
C VAL A 295 -15.42 8.44 42.91
N ASN A 296 -15.50 7.11 42.94
CA ASN A 296 -14.79 6.29 41.96
C ASN A 296 -15.56 6.35 40.66
N LEU A 297 -14.94 6.87 39.60
CA LEU A 297 -15.49 6.84 38.24
C LEU A 297 -14.93 5.62 37.50
N ILE A 298 -15.81 4.71 37.13
CA ILE A 298 -15.47 3.54 36.29
C ILE A 298 -16.03 3.80 34.90
N VAL A 299 -15.14 3.98 33.93
CA VAL A 299 -15.51 4.18 32.51
C VAL A 299 -15.31 2.86 31.78
N ILE A 300 -16.41 2.32 31.25
CA ILE A 300 -16.38 1.11 30.40
C ILE A 300 -16.75 1.53 28.97
N MET A 301 -15.76 1.52 28.06
CA MET A 301 -16.02 1.71 26.64
C MET A 301 -16.36 0.37 26.02
N ASN A 302 -17.62 0.17 25.66
CA ASN A 302 -18.09 -1.02 24.99
C ASN A 302 -18.11 -0.75 23.47
N GLU A 303 -16.96 -0.90 22.82
CA GLU A 303 -16.84 -0.69 21.37
C GLU A 303 -17.78 -1.65 20.63
N SER A 304 -18.40 -1.15 19.56
CA SER A 304 -19.35 -1.91 18.73
C SER A 304 -20.62 -2.38 19.44
N PHE A 305 -20.91 -1.87 20.63
CA PHE A 305 -22.22 -2.09 21.25
C PHE A 305 -23.26 -1.24 20.51
N SER A 306 -24.35 -1.87 20.15
CA SER A 306 -25.50 -1.21 19.52
C SER A 306 -26.78 -1.87 20.00
N ASP A 307 -27.76 -1.05 20.36
CA ASP A 307 -29.12 -1.53 20.50
C ASP A 307 -29.72 -1.67 19.08
N LEU A 308 -29.81 -2.90 18.62
CA LEU A 308 -30.20 -3.19 17.24
C LEU A 308 -31.60 -2.70 16.88
N PRO A 309 -32.62 -2.84 17.76
CA PRO A 309 -33.94 -2.25 17.51
C PRO A 309 -33.92 -0.72 17.31
N ASP A 310 -33.06 -0.01 18.06
CA ASP A 310 -32.95 1.45 17.93
C ASP A 310 -32.11 1.86 16.72
N ALA A 311 -31.16 1.03 16.31
CA ALA A 311 -30.24 1.32 15.20
C ALA A 311 -30.83 0.97 13.83
N MET A 312 -31.76 0.04 13.76
CA MET A 312 -32.41 -0.42 12.54
C MET A 312 -33.85 -0.90 12.84
N ASP A 313 -34.69 -0.87 11.82
CA ASP A 313 -36.08 -1.37 11.91
C ASP A 313 -36.07 -2.92 12.02
N LEU A 314 -35.81 -3.42 13.22
CA LEU A 314 -35.68 -4.84 13.52
C LEU A 314 -36.78 -5.29 14.47
N GLU A 315 -37.74 -6.06 13.97
CA GLU A 315 -38.71 -6.72 14.81
C GLU A 315 -38.13 -7.99 15.42
N THR A 316 -38.18 -8.09 16.75
CA THR A 316 -37.72 -9.25 17.49
C THR A 316 -38.84 -9.82 18.34
N ASN A 317 -38.88 -11.14 18.50
CA ASN A 317 -39.91 -11.83 19.35
C ASN A 317 -39.58 -11.76 20.84
N ARG A 318 -38.42 -11.27 21.22
CA ARG A 318 -37.96 -11.02 22.59
C ARG A 318 -37.05 -9.82 22.61
N ASP A 319 -37.04 -9.11 23.72
CA ASP A 319 -36.07 -8.06 23.98
C ASP A 319 -34.64 -8.62 23.88
N PRO A 320 -33.79 -8.12 22.95
CA PRO A 320 -32.42 -8.61 22.82
C PRO A 320 -31.49 -8.16 23.95
N LEU A 321 -31.85 -7.09 24.69
CA LEU A 321 -31.04 -6.48 25.74
C LEU A 321 -31.87 -6.23 27.02
N PRO A 322 -32.51 -7.25 27.61
CA PRO A 322 -33.48 -7.05 28.69
C PRO A 322 -32.87 -6.39 29.93
N PHE A 323 -31.63 -6.70 30.27
CA PHE A 323 -30.92 -6.06 31.38
C PHE A 323 -30.67 -4.58 31.10
N PHE A 324 -30.18 -4.25 29.93
CA PHE A 324 -29.89 -2.86 29.53
C PHE A 324 -31.18 -2.02 29.53
N HIS A 325 -32.26 -2.54 28.97
CA HIS A 325 -33.55 -1.86 28.94
C HIS A 325 -34.21 -1.73 30.32
N SER A 326 -33.83 -2.58 31.26
CA SER A 326 -34.35 -2.51 32.65
C SER A 326 -33.67 -1.38 33.48
N LEU A 327 -32.56 -0.83 33.03
CA LEU A 327 -31.85 0.26 33.68
C LEU A 327 -32.63 1.57 33.47
N THR A 328 -33.53 1.91 34.37
CA THR A 328 -34.39 3.11 34.28
C THR A 328 -34.16 4.12 35.40
N GLU A 329 -33.57 3.72 36.52
CA GLU A 329 -33.26 4.57 37.64
C GLU A 329 -31.76 4.97 37.62
N ASP A 330 -31.43 6.18 37.90
CA ASP A 330 -30.10 6.74 37.97
C ASP A 330 -29.28 6.53 36.68
N THR A 331 -29.97 6.51 35.55
CA THR A 331 -29.38 6.27 34.21
C THR A 331 -29.79 7.40 33.25
N ILE A 332 -28.79 7.87 32.47
CA ILE A 332 -29.02 8.78 31.33
C ILE A 332 -28.83 7.94 30.07
N ARG A 333 -29.81 7.96 29.18
CA ARG A 333 -29.79 7.26 27.89
C ARG A 333 -29.71 8.23 26.74
#